data_958f9be9713d03c8dee22846dd908c73
#
_entry.id   958f9be9713d03c8dee22846dd908c73
#
_cell.length_a   1.000
_cell.length_b   1.000
_cell.length_c   1.000
_cell.angle_alpha   90.00
_cell.angle_beta   90.00
_cell.angle_gamma   90.00
#
_symmetry.space_group_name_H-M   'P 1'
#
loop_
_entity.id
_entity.type
_entity.pdbx_description
1 polymer ?
#
loop_
_entity_poly.entity_id
_entity_poly.type
_entity_poly.pdbx_seq_one_letter_code
_entity_poly.pdbx_strand_id
1 'polypeptide(L)'
;MPTSNTMKIKTKRPNLYLRVSKGHFATSNSHSNYYIDVATQKSRLSEAKAVADELCNYYRHNTIVDTILCLDGMEVVGTCLADRLTSGDYVNMNAHQTIYVVTPESVNSSQLLFRDNIVPMIQGKHVLVLAVSVATGRTVEAAVEAVKYYGGEVAGIASIFATSHECSGYTVNSVFDPNDLPDYKNYSSNDCPMCKKGEKIDALINCHGFSKL
;
A
#
# COMPACT_ATOMS: atom_id res chain seq x y z
N MET A 1 -1.87 16.39 -18.53
CA MET A 1 -1.59 17.52 -17.64
C MET A 1 -2.13 17.15 -16.28
N PRO A 2 -1.45 17.45 -15.15
CA PRO A 2 -2.04 17.21 -13.84
C PRO A 2 -3.38 17.96 -13.80
N THR A 3 -4.37 17.36 -13.13
CA THR A 3 -5.63 18.04 -12.86
C THR A 3 -5.31 19.39 -12.27
N SER A 4 -5.94 20.46 -12.74
CA SER A 4 -5.68 21.86 -12.33
C SER A 4 -5.82 22.13 -10.82
N ASN A 5 -6.05 21.11 -10.01
CA ASN A 5 -6.31 21.14 -8.57
C ASN A 5 -5.46 20.15 -7.75
N THR A 6 -4.29 19.71 -8.25
CA THR A 6 -3.42 18.86 -7.41
C THR A 6 -2.74 19.69 -6.34
N MET A 7 -3.03 19.41 -5.10
CA MET A 7 -2.42 20.03 -3.92
C MET A 7 -1.32 19.13 -3.35
N LYS A 8 -0.25 19.73 -2.83
CA LYS A 8 0.76 19.05 -2.04
C LYS A 8 0.54 19.37 -0.57
N ILE A 9 0.17 18.37 0.20
CA ILE A 9 0.01 18.51 1.63
C ILE A 9 1.34 18.17 2.28
N LYS A 10 1.92 19.13 3.01
CA LYS A 10 3.06 18.86 3.87
C LYS A 10 2.61 18.04 5.06
N THR A 11 3.33 16.99 5.34
CA THR A 11 3.12 16.17 6.52
C THR A 11 4.22 16.44 7.56
N LYS A 12 4.11 15.83 8.72
CA LYS A 12 5.16 15.88 9.76
C LYS A 12 6.44 15.16 9.33
N ARG A 13 6.41 14.40 8.22
CA ARG A 13 7.52 13.59 7.73
C ARG A 13 8.38 14.40 6.77
N PRO A 14 9.68 14.56 7.04
CA PRO A 14 10.57 15.31 6.15
C PRO A 14 10.65 14.64 4.77
N ASN A 15 10.63 15.45 3.72
CA ASN A 15 10.75 15.02 2.31
C ASN A 15 9.60 14.16 1.75
N LEU A 16 8.52 13.94 2.50
CA LEU A 16 7.33 13.25 2.04
C LEU A 16 6.15 14.22 1.96
N TYR A 17 5.47 14.18 0.82
CA TYR A 17 4.30 15.00 0.55
C TYR A 17 3.16 14.12 0.08
N LEU A 18 1.97 14.32 0.62
CA LEU A 18 0.77 13.73 0.07
C LEU A 18 0.29 14.60 -1.10
N ARG A 19 0.27 14.03 -2.30
CA ARG A 19 -0.29 14.68 -3.48
C ARG A 19 -1.75 14.28 -3.61
N VAL A 20 -2.64 15.24 -3.56
CA VAL A 20 -4.08 14.98 -3.58
C VAL A 20 -4.80 15.88 -4.55
N SER A 21 -5.88 15.39 -5.13
CA SER A 21 -6.84 16.17 -5.90
C SER A 21 -8.21 15.98 -5.28
N LYS A 22 -8.93 17.07 -5.01
CA LYS A 22 -10.31 17.02 -4.51
C LYS A 22 -11.28 16.88 -5.68
N GLY A 23 -12.29 16.02 -5.53
CA GLY A 23 -13.27 15.76 -6.57
C GLY A 23 -14.12 14.53 -6.26
N HIS A 24 -14.84 14.02 -7.25
CA HIS A 24 -15.62 12.79 -7.16
C HIS A 24 -14.93 11.69 -7.98
N PHE A 25 -14.27 10.77 -7.30
CA PHE A 25 -13.48 9.71 -7.92
C PHE A 25 -14.12 8.35 -7.66
N ALA A 26 -14.06 7.47 -8.67
CA ALA A 26 -14.59 6.12 -8.57
C ALA A 26 -13.49 5.07 -8.79
N THR A 27 -13.49 4.05 -7.94
CA THR A 27 -12.81 2.76 -8.14
C THR A 27 -13.83 1.72 -8.58
N SER A 28 -13.39 0.49 -8.82
CA SER A 28 -14.31 -0.63 -9.07
C SER A 28 -15.32 -0.91 -7.93
N ASN A 29 -14.98 -0.51 -6.69
CA ASN A 29 -15.73 -0.91 -5.49
C ASN A 29 -16.17 0.25 -4.61
N SER A 30 -15.64 1.44 -4.83
CA SER A 30 -15.87 2.57 -3.93
C SER A 30 -15.75 3.92 -4.64
N HIS A 31 -16.32 4.95 -4.03
CA HIS A 31 -16.16 6.34 -4.44
C HIS A 31 -15.45 7.13 -3.35
N SER A 32 -14.60 8.07 -3.73
CA SER A 32 -13.90 8.94 -2.79
C SER A 32 -13.98 10.40 -3.20
N ASN A 33 -13.88 11.28 -2.21
CA ASN A 33 -13.84 12.73 -2.42
C ASN A 33 -12.42 13.27 -2.69
N TYR A 34 -11.40 12.38 -2.68
CA TYR A 34 -10.03 12.70 -3.05
C TYR A 34 -9.42 11.58 -3.88
N TYR A 35 -8.62 11.96 -4.86
CA TYR A 35 -7.61 11.11 -5.46
C TYR A 35 -6.28 11.38 -4.78
N ILE A 36 -5.61 10.33 -4.32
CA ILE A 36 -4.28 10.38 -3.72
C ILE A 36 -3.29 9.86 -4.75
N ASP A 37 -2.41 10.75 -5.25
CA ASP A 37 -1.40 10.40 -6.23
C ASP A 37 -0.12 9.94 -5.56
N VAL A 38 0.15 8.66 -5.62
CA VAL A 38 1.36 8.02 -5.09
C VAL A 38 2.31 7.53 -6.19
N ALA A 39 2.06 7.89 -7.45
CA ALA A 39 2.83 7.40 -8.59
C ALA A 39 4.33 7.66 -8.43
N THR A 40 4.72 8.86 -8.02
CA THR A 40 6.15 9.17 -7.81
C THR A 40 6.73 8.53 -6.56
N GLN A 41 5.93 8.31 -5.50
CA GLN A 41 6.37 7.65 -4.27
C GLN A 41 6.72 6.18 -4.52
N LYS A 42 6.03 5.50 -5.41
CA LYS A 42 6.33 4.10 -5.73
C LYS A 42 7.30 3.90 -6.91
N SER A 43 7.56 4.92 -7.74
CA SER A 43 8.40 4.76 -8.94
C SER A 43 9.66 5.61 -8.97
N ARG A 44 9.72 6.73 -8.22
CA ARG A 44 10.89 7.58 -8.13
C ARG A 44 11.77 7.17 -6.97
N LEU A 45 12.99 6.72 -7.24
CA LEU A 45 13.90 6.13 -6.25
C LEU A 45 14.05 6.98 -4.97
N SER A 46 14.19 8.30 -5.07
CA SER A 46 14.36 9.16 -3.89
C SER A 46 13.11 9.20 -2.99
N GLU A 47 11.92 9.16 -3.58
CA GLU A 47 10.66 9.14 -2.84
C GLU A 47 10.36 7.73 -2.32
N ALA A 48 10.66 6.69 -3.09
CA ALA A 48 10.54 5.29 -2.66
C ALA A 48 11.45 4.99 -1.45
N LYS A 49 12.70 5.49 -1.46
CA LYS A 49 13.60 5.39 -0.30
C LYS A 49 13.03 6.11 0.93
N ALA A 50 12.44 7.30 0.77
CA ALA A 50 11.85 8.02 1.89
C ALA A 50 10.62 7.28 2.47
N VAL A 51 9.79 6.66 1.63
CA VAL A 51 8.70 5.77 2.06
C VAL A 51 9.26 4.56 2.81
N ALA A 52 10.29 3.92 2.28
CA ALA A 52 10.93 2.75 2.89
C ALA A 52 11.56 3.09 4.25
N ASP A 53 12.21 4.25 4.38
CA ASP A 53 12.80 4.72 5.64
C ASP A 53 11.73 4.88 6.73
N GLU A 54 10.56 5.45 6.40
CA GLU A 54 9.44 5.57 7.35
C GLU A 54 8.87 4.21 7.73
N LEU A 55 8.59 3.34 6.76
CA LEU A 55 8.03 2.01 7.02
C LEU A 55 8.99 1.11 7.81
N CYS A 56 10.29 1.20 7.55
CA CYS A 56 11.32 0.43 8.23
C CYS A 56 11.26 0.60 9.76
N ASN A 57 10.91 1.81 10.25
CA ASN A 57 10.86 2.09 11.68
C ASN A 57 9.84 1.23 12.45
N TYR A 58 8.82 0.72 11.78
CA TYR A 58 7.80 -0.13 12.40
C TYR A 58 8.25 -1.60 12.56
N TYR A 59 9.20 -2.07 11.72
CA TYR A 59 9.49 -3.50 11.61
C TYR A 59 10.92 -3.87 12.01
N ARG A 60 11.86 -2.90 12.04
CA ARG A 60 13.29 -3.19 12.20
C ARG A 60 13.65 -3.87 13.52
N HIS A 61 12.92 -3.57 14.62
CA HIS A 61 13.34 -3.97 15.97
C HIS A 61 12.58 -5.17 16.56
N ASN A 62 11.41 -5.50 16.02
CA ASN A 62 10.48 -6.43 16.64
C ASN A 62 9.80 -7.40 15.66
N THR A 63 10.17 -7.36 14.39
CA THR A 63 9.50 -8.16 13.36
C THR A 63 10.52 -8.86 12.49
N ILE A 64 10.42 -10.18 12.39
CA ILE A 64 11.17 -10.96 11.41
C ILE A 64 10.45 -10.83 10.07
N VAL A 65 11.20 -10.52 9.02
CA VAL A 65 10.71 -10.39 7.66
C VAL A 65 11.59 -11.21 6.73
N ASP A 66 11.09 -12.33 6.25
CA ASP A 66 11.76 -13.17 5.26
C ASP A 66 11.39 -12.77 3.82
N THR A 67 10.15 -12.26 3.66
CA THR A 67 9.60 -11.91 2.34
C THR A 67 8.76 -10.65 2.43
N ILE A 68 8.92 -9.75 1.45
CA ILE A 68 8.02 -8.61 1.22
C ILE A 68 7.16 -8.94 0.01
N LEU A 69 5.86 -9.08 0.24
CA LEU A 69 4.85 -9.28 -0.79
C LEU A 69 4.36 -7.93 -1.30
N CYS A 70 4.83 -7.54 -2.48
CA CYS A 70 4.50 -6.26 -3.10
C CYS A 70 3.20 -6.35 -3.88
N LEU A 71 2.22 -5.53 -3.52
CA LEU A 71 0.97 -5.35 -4.25
C LEU A 71 1.02 -4.04 -5.06
N ASP A 72 0.25 -3.98 -6.13
CA ASP A 72 -0.05 -2.72 -6.85
C ASP A 72 1.18 -1.92 -7.35
N GLY A 73 2.27 -2.59 -7.70
CA GLY A 73 3.48 -1.95 -8.23
C GLY A 73 4.36 -1.33 -7.14
N MET A 74 4.41 -1.95 -5.96
CA MET A 74 5.24 -1.50 -4.82
C MET A 74 6.66 -2.07 -4.81
N GLU A 75 7.13 -2.71 -5.89
CA GLU A 75 8.42 -3.44 -5.94
C GLU A 75 9.62 -2.53 -5.66
N VAL A 76 9.58 -1.28 -6.16
CA VAL A 76 10.68 -0.32 -5.92
C VAL A 76 10.75 0.06 -4.44
N VAL A 77 9.59 0.30 -3.81
CA VAL A 77 9.52 0.55 -2.36
C VAL A 77 9.89 -0.69 -1.58
N GLY A 78 9.40 -1.87 -1.99
CA GLY A 78 9.71 -3.15 -1.37
C GLY A 78 11.21 -3.46 -1.39
N THR A 79 11.88 -3.21 -2.50
CA THR A 79 13.34 -3.36 -2.62
C THR A 79 14.09 -2.38 -1.71
N CYS A 80 13.66 -1.11 -1.68
CA CYS A 80 14.26 -0.15 -0.75
C CYS A 80 14.02 -0.51 0.72
N LEU A 81 12.83 -1.04 1.04
CA LEU A 81 12.50 -1.48 2.40
C LEU A 81 13.31 -2.72 2.81
N ALA A 82 13.48 -3.69 1.92
CA ALA A 82 14.35 -4.85 2.15
C ALA A 82 15.80 -4.42 2.43
N ASP A 83 16.33 -3.49 1.62
CA ASP A 83 17.67 -2.92 1.82
C ASP A 83 17.79 -2.25 3.21
N ARG A 84 16.78 -1.49 3.66
CA ARG A 84 16.77 -0.87 4.98
C ARG A 84 16.63 -1.86 6.13
N LEU A 85 15.80 -2.88 5.96
CA LEU A 85 15.60 -3.91 6.98
C LEU A 85 16.82 -4.82 7.14
N THR A 86 17.61 -5.04 6.09
CA THR A 86 18.82 -5.88 6.13
C THR A 86 20.10 -5.09 6.43
N SER A 87 20.05 -3.75 6.39
CA SER A 87 21.21 -2.90 6.70
C SER A 87 21.67 -3.11 8.15
N GLY A 88 22.95 -3.38 8.30
CA GLY A 88 23.56 -3.80 9.56
C GLY A 88 23.54 -2.72 10.65
N ASP A 89 22.65 -2.91 11.60
CA ASP A 89 22.69 -2.28 12.92
C ASP A 89 22.41 -3.38 13.95
N TYR A 90 23.14 -3.41 15.07
CA TYR A 90 23.03 -4.45 16.11
C TYR A 90 21.63 -4.60 16.70
N VAL A 91 20.75 -3.62 16.50
CA VAL A 91 19.39 -3.61 17.01
C VAL A 91 18.36 -4.06 15.95
N ASN A 92 18.80 -4.33 14.73
CA ASN A 92 17.92 -4.73 13.64
C ASN A 92 17.77 -6.26 13.61
N MET A 93 16.56 -6.77 13.82
CA MET A 93 16.28 -8.22 13.81
C MET A 93 16.57 -8.89 12.47
N ASN A 94 16.53 -8.15 11.38
CA ASN A 94 16.73 -8.65 10.02
C ASN A 94 18.16 -8.36 9.50
N ALA A 95 19.05 -7.86 10.35
CA ALA A 95 20.42 -7.54 9.96
C ALA A 95 21.11 -8.78 9.35
N HIS A 96 21.75 -8.58 8.19
CA HIS A 96 22.47 -9.64 7.45
C HIS A 96 21.59 -10.80 6.93
N GLN A 97 20.27 -10.67 6.98
CA GLN A 97 19.34 -11.62 6.36
C GLN A 97 19.16 -11.32 4.86
N THR A 98 18.65 -12.30 4.12
CA THR A 98 18.19 -12.09 2.75
C THR A 98 16.67 -12.04 2.73
N ILE A 99 16.13 -10.93 2.26
CA ILE A 99 14.68 -10.75 2.13
C ILE A 99 14.28 -10.91 0.67
N TYR A 100 13.30 -11.78 0.41
CA TYR A 100 12.69 -11.90 -0.91
C TYR A 100 11.73 -10.73 -1.15
N VAL A 101 11.73 -10.19 -2.37
CA VAL A 101 10.74 -9.20 -2.82
C VAL A 101 9.97 -9.83 -3.96
N VAL A 102 8.70 -10.13 -3.73
CA VAL A 102 7.87 -10.89 -4.65
C VAL A 102 6.55 -10.18 -4.93
N THR A 103 5.96 -10.48 -6.07
CA THR A 103 4.62 -10.04 -6.47
C THR A 103 3.75 -11.24 -6.74
N PRO A 104 2.46 -11.20 -6.37
CA PRO A 104 1.52 -12.23 -6.75
C PRO A 104 1.04 -12.00 -8.19
N GLU A 105 0.60 -13.07 -8.83
CA GLU A 105 -0.20 -12.98 -10.05
C GLU A 105 -1.67 -12.81 -9.67
N SER A 106 -2.34 -11.83 -10.27
CA SER A 106 -3.78 -11.62 -10.06
C SER A 106 -4.59 -12.44 -11.06
N VAL A 107 -5.45 -13.31 -10.55
CA VAL A 107 -6.35 -14.13 -11.34
C VAL A 107 -7.79 -13.71 -11.04
N ASN A 108 -8.56 -13.37 -12.07
CA ASN A 108 -10.01 -13.06 -11.96
C ASN A 108 -10.36 -12.04 -10.86
N SER A 109 -9.68 -10.89 -10.85
CA SER A 109 -10.02 -9.70 -10.03
C SER A 109 -9.98 -9.84 -8.50
N SER A 110 -9.87 -11.03 -7.93
CA SER A 110 -9.94 -11.22 -6.47
C SER A 110 -9.03 -12.31 -5.90
N GLN A 111 -8.46 -13.16 -6.75
CA GLN A 111 -7.57 -14.23 -6.29
C GLN A 111 -6.13 -13.91 -6.63
N LEU A 112 -5.24 -14.12 -5.67
CA LEU A 112 -3.80 -14.00 -5.84
C LEU A 112 -3.18 -15.40 -5.89
N LEU A 113 -2.30 -15.58 -6.86
CA LEU A 113 -1.63 -16.85 -7.13
C LEU A 113 -0.11 -16.67 -7.03
N PHE A 114 0.56 -17.66 -6.44
CA PHE A 114 2.01 -17.81 -6.53
C PHE A 114 2.34 -19.01 -7.41
N ARG A 115 3.22 -18.82 -8.39
CA ARG A 115 3.72 -19.92 -9.21
C ARG A 115 4.66 -20.81 -8.40
N ASP A 116 4.79 -22.08 -8.77
CA ASP A 116 5.55 -23.10 -8.02
C ASP A 116 7.00 -22.68 -7.68
N ASN A 117 7.64 -21.90 -8.55
CA ASN A 117 8.97 -21.36 -8.32
C ASN A 117 9.00 -20.19 -7.31
N ILE A 118 7.87 -19.58 -7.00
CA ILE A 118 7.71 -18.50 -6.01
C ILE A 118 7.25 -19.05 -4.66
N VAL A 119 6.50 -20.15 -4.66
CA VAL A 119 5.98 -20.77 -3.41
C VAL A 119 7.05 -20.94 -2.33
N PRO A 120 8.30 -21.37 -2.61
CA PRO A 120 9.35 -21.48 -1.58
C PRO A 120 9.75 -20.17 -0.91
N MET A 121 9.43 -19.02 -1.55
CA MET A 121 9.67 -17.69 -1.00
C MET A 121 8.54 -17.23 -0.06
N ILE A 122 7.45 -18.02 0.02
CA ILE A 122 6.26 -17.76 0.87
C ILE A 122 6.12 -18.83 1.94
N GLN A 123 6.24 -20.10 1.56
CA GLN A 123 6.01 -21.24 2.44
C GLN A 123 7.00 -21.26 3.62
N GLY A 124 6.47 -21.25 4.85
CA GLY A 124 7.27 -21.22 6.07
C GLY A 124 8.03 -19.90 6.29
N LYS A 125 7.62 -18.82 5.63
CA LYS A 125 8.25 -17.50 5.69
C LYS A 125 7.38 -16.49 6.42
N HIS A 126 8.03 -15.54 7.12
CA HIS A 126 7.36 -14.37 7.67
C HIS A 126 7.21 -13.31 6.57
N VAL A 127 5.98 -13.11 6.12
CA VAL A 127 5.66 -12.30 4.94
C VAL A 127 5.08 -10.94 5.37
N LEU A 128 5.78 -9.87 5.03
CA LEU A 128 5.28 -8.50 5.16
C LEU A 128 4.49 -8.14 3.89
N VAL A 129 3.19 -7.88 4.03
CA VAL A 129 2.34 -7.43 2.92
C VAL A 129 2.52 -5.93 2.72
N LEU A 130 2.95 -5.51 1.53
CA LEU A 130 3.20 -4.12 1.17
C LEU A 130 2.25 -3.67 0.08
N ALA A 131 1.32 -2.77 0.43
CA ALA A 131 0.28 -2.25 -0.45
C ALA A 131 0.43 -0.75 -0.73
N VAL A 132 -0.12 -0.27 -1.82
CA VAL A 132 -0.21 1.17 -2.11
C VAL A 132 -1.11 1.85 -1.08
N SER A 133 -2.30 1.31 -0.89
CA SER A 133 -3.26 1.86 0.06
C SER A 133 -4.16 0.77 0.67
N VAL A 134 -4.58 1.00 1.89
CA VAL A 134 -5.56 0.18 2.59
C VAL A 134 -6.79 1.05 2.87
N ALA A 135 -7.71 1.11 1.91
CA ALA A 135 -8.96 1.87 2.03
C ALA A 135 -10.12 0.97 2.46
N THR A 136 -10.46 -0.04 1.66
CA THR A 136 -11.51 -1.03 2.00
C THR A 136 -10.94 -2.35 2.52
N GLY A 137 -9.63 -2.55 2.41
CA GLY A 137 -8.93 -3.75 2.85
C GLY A 137 -9.00 -4.95 1.90
N ARG A 138 -9.90 -4.99 0.91
CA ARG A 138 -10.15 -6.18 0.06
C ARG A 138 -8.91 -6.77 -0.60
N THR A 139 -8.04 -5.94 -1.18
CA THR A 139 -6.81 -6.42 -1.84
C THR A 139 -5.84 -7.02 -0.81
N VAL A 140 -5.77 -6.40 0.35
CA VAL A 140 -4.92 -6.88 1.46
C VAL A 140 -5.50 -8.16 2.07
N GLU A 141 -6.82 -8.27 2.23
CA GLU A 141 -7.50 -9.50 2.66
C GLU A 141 -7.16 -10.67 1.73
N ALA A 142 -7.29 -10.47 0.41
CA ALA A 142 -6.91 -11.48 -0.57
C ALA A 142 -5.41 -11.86 -0.48
N ALA A 143 -4.53 -10.89 -0.20
CA ALA A 143 -3.10 -11.17 0.00
C ALA A 143 -2.83 -11.98 1.27
N VAL A 144 -3.48 -11.61 2.39
CA VAL A 144 -3.40 -12.36 3.66
C VAL A 144 -3.89 -13.79 3.48
N GLU A 145 -5.01 -13.98 2.80
CA GLU A 145 -5.56 -15.32 2.49
C GLU A 145 -4.60 -16.13 1.60
N ALA A 146 -4.03 -15.51 0.56
CA ALA A 146 -3.06 -16.16 -0.32
C ALA A 146 -1.80 -16.59 0.45
N VAL A 147 -1.22 -15.70 1.27
CA VAL A 147 -0.04 -16.04 2.10
C VAL A 147 -0.32 -17.24 2.98
N LYS A 148 -1.47 -17.27 3.68
CA LYS A 148 -1.89 -18.40 4.54
C LYS A 148 -2.12 -19.67 3.75
N TYR A 149 -2.77 -19.57 2.60
CA TYR A 149 -3.04 -20.73 1.73
C TYR A 149 -1.75 -21.42 1.27
N TYR A 150 -0.71 -20.63 0.93
CA TYR A 150 0.59 -21.16 0.55
C TYR A 150 1.53 -21.47 1.73
N GLY A 151 1.01 -21.42 2.97
CA GLY A 151 1.75 -21.85 4.17
C GLY A 151 2.75 -20.81 4.69
N GLY A 152 2.59 -19.54 4.34
CA GLY A 152 3.35 -18.42 4.91
C GLY A 152 2.69 -17.89 6.19
N GLU A 153 3.46 -17.13 6.97
CA GLU A 153 3.01 -16.39 8.14
C GLU A 153 3.01 -14.90 7.85
N VAL A 154 1.89 -14.22 8.08
CA VAL A 154 1.80 -12.76 7.87
C VAL A 154 2.46 -12.04 9.04
N ALA A 155 3.58 -11.37 8.77
CA ALA A 155 4.36 -10.60 9.75
C ALA A 155 3.76 -9.20 10.03
N GLY A 156 2.95 -8.69 9.11
CA GLY A 156 2.29 -7.40 9.23
C GLY A 156 1.86 -6.85 7.87
N ILE A 157 1.26 -5.66 7.90
CA ILE A 157 0.79 -4.97 6.71
C ILE A 157 1.39 -3.56 6.70
N ALA A 158 2.04 -3.20 5.59
CA ALA A 158 2.62 -1.89 5.34
C ALA A 158 1.96 -1.22 4.15
N SER A 159 1.77 0.11 4.20
CA SER A 159 1.20 0.84 3.07
C SER A 159 1.68 2.29 3.00
N ILE A 160 1.48 2.93 1.84
CA ILE A 160 1.73 4.38 1.72
C ILE A 160 0.59 5.15 2.41
N PHE A 161 -0.67 4.75 2.20
CA PHE A 161 -1.83 5.36 2.84
C PHE A 161 -2.77 4.30 3.41
N ALA A 162 -3.33 4.54 4.59
CA ALA A 162 -4.36 3.66 5.14
C ALA A 162 -5.48 4.47 5.81
N THR A 163 -6.70 3.97 5.74
CA THR A 163 -7.87 4.54 6.43
C THR A 163 -8.14 3.85 7.78
N SER A 164 -7.49 2.71 8.03
CA SER A 164 -7.59 1.94 9.27
C SER A 164 -6.21 1.45 9.69
N HIS A 165 -6.00 1.32 10.98
CA HIS A 165 -4.80 0.73 11.58
C HIS A 165 -4.87 -0.79 11.73
N GLU A 166 -5.96 -1.41 11.27
CA GLU A 166 -6.15 -2.86 11.32
C GLU A 166 -6.84 -3.35 10.03
N CYS A 167 -6.40 -4.51 9.54
CA CYS A 167 -7.01 -5.24 8.43
C CYS A 167 -6.80 -6.75 8.63
N SER A 168 -7.86 -7.57 8.52
CA SER A 168 -7.80 -9.03 8.66
C SER A 168 -7.16 -9.53 9.96
N GLY A 169 -7.27 -8.77 11.05
CA GLY A 169 -6.66 -9.08 12.35
C GLY A 169 -5.16 -8.75 12.46
N TYR A 170 -4.61 -8.03 11.49
CA TYR A 170 -3.22 -7.57 11.49
C TYR A 170 -3.13 -6.05 11.59
N THR A 171 -2.10 -5.57 12.30
CA THR A 171 -1.79 -4.14 12.35
C THR A 171 -1.36 -3.63 10.97
N VAL A 172 -1.95 -2.52 10.55
CA VAL A 172 -1.57 -1.78 9.35
C VAL A 172 -0.72 -0.58 9.73
N ASN A 173 0.53 -0.59 9.33
CA ASN A 173 1.43 0.56 9.47
C ASN A 173 1.50 1.32 8.14
N SER A 174 1.21 2.60 8.17
CA SER A 174 1.19 3.43 6.96
C SER A 174 2.03 4.69 7.10
N VAL A 175 2.52 5.17 5.96
CA VAL A 175 3.24 6.45 5.90
C VAL A 175 2.28 7.60 6.13
N PHE A 176 1.09 7.53 5.57
CA PHE A 176 0.04 8.53 5.71
C PHE A 176 -1.25 7.89 6.20
N ASP A 177 -2.00 8.63 7.01
CA ASP A 177 -3.26 8.21 7.60
C ASP A 177 -4.32 9.33 7.50
N PRO A 178 -5.56 9.13 7.99
CA PRO A 178 -6.61 10.14 7.93
C PRO A 178 -6.27 11.46 8.65
N ASN A 179 -5.32 11.47 9.60
CA ASN A 179 -4.90 12.71 10.26
C ASN A 179 -4.11 13.62 9.31
N ASP A 180 -3.44 13.04 8.30
CA ASP A 180 -2.76 13.80 7.25
C ASP A 180 -3.76 14.36 6.22
N LEU A 181 -4.96 13.77 6.10
CA LEU A 181 -6.05 14.19 5.21
C LEU A 181 -7.43 14.05 5.89
N PRO A 182 -7.75 14.90 6.88
CA PRO A 182 -8.92 14.71 7.75
C PRO A 182 -10.27 14.75 7.03
N ASP A 183 -10.34 15.42 5.88
CA ASP A 183 -11.57 15.49 5.07
C ASP A 183 -11.73 14.30 4.11
N TYR A 184 -10.79 13.36 4.08
CA TYR A 184 -10.89 12.18 3.24
C TYR A 184 -12.10 11.32 3.61
N LYS A 185 -12.92 11.02 2.62
CA LYS A 185 -14.07 10.12 2.74
C LYS A 185 -14.07 9.11 1.61
N ASN A 186 -14.32 7.87 1.98
CA ASN A 186 -14.50 6.77 1.05
C ASN A 186 -15.88 6.14 1.29
N TYR A 187 -16.63 5.92 0.23
CA TYR A 187 -18.02 5.46 0.27
C TYR A 187 -18.18 4.21 -0.58
N SER A 188 -19.07 3.31 -0.19
CA SER A 188 -19.54 2.29 -1.12
C SER A 188 -20.13 2.95 -2.37
N SER A 189 -19.92 2.37 -3.55
CA SER A 189 -20.47 2.89 -4.81
C SER A 189 -21.99 3.05 -4.75
N ASN A 190 -22.71 2.15 -4.04
CA ASN A 190 -24.16 2.18 -3.89
C ASN A 190 -24.65 3.25 -2.90
N ASP A 191 -23.77 3.78 -2.04
CA ASP A 191 -24.16 4.69 -0.96
C ASP A 191 -23.38 6.01 -0.97
N CYS A 192 -22.85 6.38 -2.13
CA CYS A 192 -22.08 7.60 -2.30
C CYS A 192 -22.99 8.84 -2.23
N PRO A 193 -22.75 9.79 -1.28
CA PRO A 193 -23.54 11.01 -1.16
C PRO A 193 -23.41 11.94 -2.37
N MET A 194 -22.28 11.92 -3.06
CA MET A 194 -22.03 12.72 -4.27
C MET A 194 -22.88 12.21 -5.42
N CYS A 195 -22.97 10.88 -5.61
CA CYS A 195 -23.89 10.29 -6.58
C CYS A 195 -25.36 10.61 -6.26
N LYS A 196 -25.76 10.54 -4.99
CA LYS A 196 -27.13 10.88 -4.56
C LYS A 196 -27.50 12.35 -4.84
N LYS A 197 -26.51 13.24 -4.87
CA LYS A 197 -26.69 14.66 -5.26
C LYS A 197 -26.59 14.89 -6.77
N GLY A 198 -26.34 13.87 -7.57
CA GLY A 198 -26.17 13.99 -9.02
C GLY A 198 -24.83 14.58 -9.45
N GLU A 199 -23.82 14.61 -8.56
CA GLU A 199 -22.48 15.07 -8.89
C GLU A 199 -21.81 14.05 -9.83
N LYS A 200 -21.29 14.52 -10.97
CA LYS A 200 -20.62 13.68 -11.95
C LYS A 200 -19.30 13.14 -11.37
N ILE A 201 -18.92 11.94 -11.83
CA ILE A 201 -17.61 11.37 -11.54
C ILE A 201 -16.56 12.10 -12.40
N ASP A 202 -15.52 12.62 -11.76
CA ASP A 202 -14.44 13.35 -12.43
C ASP A 202 -13.45 12.41 -13.13
N ALA A 203 -13.16 11.28 -12.49
CA ALA A 203 -12.24 10.29 -13.02
C ALA A 203 -12.46 8.89 -12.43
N LEU A 204 -12.08 7.87 -13.19
CA LEU A 204 -11.86 6.52 -12.69
C LEU A 204 -10.44 6.41 -12.16
N ILE A 205 -10.30 5.81 -10.98
CA ILE A 205 -9.00 5.66 -10.31
C ILE A 205 -8.71 4.20 -9.95
N ASN A 206 -7.44 3.83 -10.01
CA ASN A 206 -6.94 2.54 -9.56
C ASN A 206 -5.48 2.66 -9.09
N CYS A 207 -4.82 1.54 -8.81
CA CYS A 207 -3.41 1.50 -8.40
C CYS A 207 -2.41 2.00 -9.47
N HIS A 208 -2.82 2.09 -10.73
CA HIS A 208 -2.01 2.60 -11.83
C HIS A 208 -2.18 4.10 -12.07
N GLY A 209 -3.20 4.72 -11.47
CA GLY A 209 -3.45 6.14 -11.62
C GLY A 209 -4.92 6.49 -11.84
N PHE A 210 -5.18 7.50 -12.67
CA PHE A 210 -6.53 7.97 -12.95
C PHE A 210 -6.78 8.15 -14.45
N SER A 211 -8.03 7.98 -14.85
CA SER A 211 -8.54 8.29 -16.19
C SER A 211 -9.73 9.23 -16.07
N LYS A 212 -9.63 10.42 -16.66
CA LYS A 212 -10.76 11.37 -16.70
C LYS A 212 -11.92 10.81 -17.52
N LEU A 213 -13.13 11.11 -17.10
CA LEU A 213 -14.36 10.82 -17.83
C LEU A 213 -14.82 12.03 -18.63
#